data_ac6b33e2ec288774f444f1026e9ccec1
#
_entry.id   ac6b33e2ec288774f444f1026e9ccec1
#
_cell.length_a   1.000
_cell.length_b   1.000
_cell.length_c   1.000
_cell.angle_alpha   90.00
_cell.angle_beta   90.00
_cell.angle_gamma   90.00
#
_symmetry.space_group_name_H-M   'P 1'
#
loop_
_entity.id
_entity.type
_entity.pdbx_description
1 polymer ?
#
loop_
_entity_poly.entity_id
_entity_poly.type
_entity_poly.pdbx_seq_one_letter_code
_entity_poly.pdbx_strand_id
1 'polypeptide(L)'
;MFTIQRNHLSDPGVDYVTLGKGDKTLIIITGLSLQRLGDMSNLTIYSLFYRYAKEYTVYIFDRKDHIEEGITIENMADDLYHSLEVLHIANASIIGISQGGMIAQLFAIKYPQKVKKLVLALTLSRNNAVSRETIGGWIEMTENNDMDQLNKDSMSKSFSSPVLKKLYVINRLFLKSVSKEKRNRFVCLAKSILEFDCYKSLDKITCPTLVLGAKNDLVLGVGGAR
;
A
#
# COMPACT_ATOMS: atom_id res chain seq x y z
N MET A 1 -13.61 -8.70 21.05
CA MET A 1 -12.48 -8.65 20.11
C MET A 1 -13.02 -9.04 18.73
N PHE A 2 -12.76 -8.28 17.66
CA PHE A 2 -13.20 -8.65 16.32
C PHE A 2 -12.36 -9.81 15.80
N THR A 3 -13.00 -10.76 15.15
CA THR A 3 -12.30 -11.88 14.50
C THR A 3 -11.62 -11.37 13.25
N ILE A 4 -10.34 -11.71 13.07
CA ILE A 4 -9.58 -11.48 11.84
C ILE A 4 -9.68 -12.75 11.01
N GLN A 5 -10.12 -12.63 9.78
CA GLN A 5 -10.17 -13.73 8.81
C GLN A 5 -9.15 -13.46 7.70
N ARG A 6 -8.33 -14.46 7.41
CA ARG A 6 -7.37 -14.45 6.30
C ARG A 6 -7.95 -15.25 5.15
N ASN A 7 -7.96 -14.66 3.99
CA ASN A 7 -8.62 -15.19 2.81
C ASN A 7 -7.69 -15.06 1.60
N HIS A 8 -7.95 -15.90 0.61
CA HIS A 8 -7.26 -15.88 -0.67
C HIS A 8 -8.28 -15.94 -1.80
N LEU A 9 -8.12 -15.08 -2.80
CA LEU A 9 -8.82 -15.15 -4.06
C LEU A 9 -7.93 -15.85 -5.07
N SER A 10 -8.33 -17.02 -5.56
CA SER A 10 -7.57 -17.76 -6.58
C SER A 10 -7.47 -16.98 -7.89
N ASP A 11 -8.46 -16.19 -8.19
CA ASP A 11 -8.51 -15.23 -9.29
C ASP A 11 -8.95 -13.87 -8.70
N PRO A 12 -8.13 -12.85 -8.76
CA PRO A 12 -6.86 -12.68 -9.50
C PRO A 12 -5.58 -13.18 -8.80
N GLY A 13 -5.64 -14.00 -7.77
CA GLY A 13 -4.47 -14.48 -7.03
C GLY A 13 -4.02 -13.48 -5.97
N VAL A 14 -4.94 -13.05 -5.09
CA VAL A 14 -4.72 -11.97 -4.11
C VAL A 14 -5.10 -12.43 -2.72
N ASP A 15 -4.17 -12.26 -1.77
CA ASP A 15 -4.47 -12.41 -0.36
C ASP A 15 -5.16 -11.17 0.20
N TYR A 16 -6.15 -11.38 1.05
CA TYR A 16 -6.79 -10.29 1.78
C TYR A 16 -7.19 -10.71 3.19
N VAL A 17 -7.33 -9.71 4.04
CA VAL A 17 -7.76 -9.89 5.43
C VAL A 17 -9.05 -9.13 5.64
N THR A 18 -10.00 -9.76 6.36
CA THR A 18 -11.22 -9.08 6.81
C THR A 18 -11.27 -8.97 8.32
N LEU A 19 -11.83 -7.86 8.81
CA LEU A 19 -12.16 -7.67 10.22
C LEU A 19 -13.36 -6.73 10.38
N GLY A 20 -14.12 -6.92 11.46
CA GLY A 20 -15.36 -6.19 11.68
C GLY A 20 -16.57 -6.84 11.02
N LYS A 21 -17.75 -6.32 11.32
CA LYS A 21 -19.06 -6.78 10.80
C LYS A 21 -20.03 -5.61 10.62
N GLY A 22 -19.50 -4.40 10.37
CA GLY A 22 -20.34 -3.24 10.11
C GLY A 22 -20.98 -3.29 8.72
N ASP A 23 -22.07 -2.58 8.55
CA ASP A 23 -22.83 -2.53 7.29
C ASP A 23 -22.12 -1.74 6.18
N LYS A 24 -21.12 -0.94 6.55
CA LYS A 24 -20.32 -0.16 5.62
C LYS A 24 -19.07 -0.92 5.23
N THR A 25 -18.68 -0.86 3.97
CA THR A 25 -17.43 -1.47 3.49
C THR A 25 -16.30 -0.44 3.47
N LEU A 26 -15.16 -0.83 4.03
CA LEU A 26 -13.92 -0.08 3.98
C LEU A 26 -12.82 -0.95 3.36
N ILE A 27 -12.19 -0.44 2.32
CA ILE A 27 -11.03 -1.06 1.69
C ILE A 27 -9.77 -0.30 2.13
N ILE A 28 -8.74 -1.03 2.51
CA ILE A 28 -7.43 -0.49 2.85
C ILE A 28 -6.40 -1.09 1.89
N ILE A 29 -5.66 -0.22 1.21
CA ILE A 29 -4.58 -0.57 0.31
C ILE A 29 -3.29 -0.05 0.93
N THR A 30 -2.42 -0.97 1.35
CA THR A 30 -1.17 -0.64 2.05
C THR A 30 -0.09 -0.13 1.09
N GLY A 31 0.98 0.44 1.63
CA GLY A 31 2.14 0.89 0.87
C GLY A 31 3.04 -0.24 0.37
N LEU A 32 4.14 0.15 -0.28
CA LEU A 32 5.21 -0.76 -0.69
C LEU A 32 5.83 -1.44 0.55
N SER A 33 6.01 -2.75 0.50
CA SER A 33 6.61 -3.52 1.59
C SER A 33 7.32 -4.76 1.05
N LEU A 34 8.40 -5.16 1.73
CA LEU A 34 9.02 -6.49 1.58
C LEU A 34 8.15 -7.61 2.18
N GLN A 35 7.41 -7.28 3.24
CA GLN A 35 6.49 -8.21 3.88
C GLN A 35 5.17 -8.25 3.12
N ARG A 36 4.63 -9.44 2.97
CA ARG A 36 3.26 -9.63 2.50
C ARG A 36 2.27 -9.46 3.65
N LEU A 37 1.02 -9.24 3.31
CA LEU A 37 -0.07 -9.19 4.30
C LEU A 37 -0.13 -10.49 5.12
N GLY A 38 0.17 -11.64 4.50
CA GLY A 38 0.28 -12.94 5.16
C GLY A 38 1.36 -13.00 6.24
N ASP A 39 2.43 -12.23 6.11
CA ASP A 39 3.54 -12.19 7.09
C ASP A 39 3.20 -11.36 8.35
N MET A 40 2.17 -10.50 8.30
CA MET A 40 1.78 -9.65 9.42
C MET A 40 1.05 -10.45 10.50
N SER A 41 1.38 -10.23 11.78
CA SER A 41 0.64 -10.87 12.87
C SER A 41 -0.80 -10.33 12.99
N ASN A 42 -1.73 -11.17 13.46
CA ASN A 42 -3.09 -10.74 13.71
C ASN A 42 -3.16 -9.60 14.75
N LEU A 43 -2.24 -9.59 15.72
CA LEU A 43 -2.14 -8.52 16.70
C LEU A 43 -1.79 -7.19 16.04
N THR A 44 -0.86 -7.18 15.10
CA THR A 44 -0.48 -5.98 14.33
C THR A 44 -1.66 -5.46 13.52
N ILE A 45 -2.33 -6.33 12.76
CA ILE A 45 -3.51 -5.97 11.96
C ILE A 45 -4.60 -5.40 12.87
N TYR A 46 -4.88 -6.08 13.99
CA TYR A 46 -5.88 -5.62 14.94
C TYR A 46 -5.53 -4.25 15.50
N SER A 47 -4.30 -4.04 15.96
CA SER A 47 -3.88 -2.77 16.56
C SER A 47 -3.99 -1.57 15.62
N LEU A 48 -3.75 -1.79 14.32
CA LEU A 48 -3.83 -0.74 13.31
C LEU A 48 -5.28 -0.40 12.92
N PHE A 49 -6.16 -1.41 12.85
CA PHE A 49 -7.44 -1.24 12.16
C PHE A 49 -8.68 -1.51 13.01
N TYR A 50 -8.58 -1.89 14.29
CA TYR A 50 -9.72 -2.22 15.15
C TYR A 50 -10.74 -1.09 15.30
N ARG A 51 -10.28 0.16 15.22
CA ARG A 51 -11.17 1.32 15.34
C ARG A 51 -12.16 1.40 14.19
N TYR A 52 -11.73 1.06 12.99
CA TYR A 52 -12.60 1.01 11.82
C TYR A 52 -13.57 -0.16 11.87
N ALA A 53 -13.14 -1.29 12.45
CA ALA A 53 -13.94 -2.51 12.55
C ALA A 53 -15.21 -2.38 13.40
N LYS A 54 -15.37 -1.26 14.12
CA LYS A 54 -16.60 -0.97 14.89
C LYS A 54 -17.78 -0.62 13.98
N GLU A 55 -17.51 0.08 12.88
CA GLU A 55 -18.55 0.61 11.98
C GLU A 55 -18.49 -0.02 10.57
N TYR A 56 -17.37 -0.63 10.23
CA TYR A 56 -17.11 -1.16 8.91
C TYR A 56 -16.80 -2.65 8.94
N THR A 57 -17.18 -3.32 7.87
CA THR A 57 -16.46 -4.51 7.43
C THR A 57 -15.25 -4.04 6.67
N VAL A 58 -14.07 -4.26 7.24
CA VAL A 58 -12.78 -3.79 6.70
C VAL A 58 -12.15 -4.90 5.87
N TYR A 59 -11.76 -4.57 4.66
CA TYR A 59 -10.97 -5.42 3.76
C TYR A 59 -9.59 -4.80 3.57
N ILE A 60 -8.54 -5.57 3.83
CA ILE A 60 -7.16 -5.15 3.59
C ILE A 60 -6.63 -6.05 2.49
N PHE A 61 -6.28 -5.49 1.33
CA PHE A 61 -5.79 -6.24 0.19
C PHE A 61 -4.27 -6.17 0.08
N ASP A 62 -3.64 -7.31 -0.22
CA ASP A 62 -2.26 -7.39 -0.73
C ASP A 62 -2.26 -7.15 -2.26
N ARG A 63 -1.09 -7.20 -2.89
CA ARG A 63 -0.92 -7.33 -4.33
C ARG A 63 -0.96 -8.80 -4.71
N LYS A 64 -1.12 -9.08 -6.01
CA LYS A 64 -1.05 -10.45 -6.55
C LYS A 64 0.11 -11.25 -5.96
N ASP A 65 -0.07 -12.56 -5.88
CA ASP A 65 0.99 -13.48 -5.43
C ASP A 65 2.19 -13.43 -6.37
N HIS A 66 1.93 -13.53 -7.65
CA HIS A 66 2.94 -13.43 -8.70
C HIS A 66 2.92 -12.02 -9.29
N ILE A 67 4.04 -11.33 -9.14
CA ILE A 67 4.27 -10.01 -9.73
C ILE A 67 5.23 -10.19 -10.90
N GLU A 68 4.74 -9.90 -12.09
CA GLU A 68 5.54 -9.92 -13.30
C GLU A 68 6.38 -8.65 -13.44
N GLU A 69 7.49 -8.75 -14.15
CA GLU A 69 8.26 -7.58 -14.54
C GLU A 69 7.42 -6.67 -15.44
N GLY A 70 7.52 -5.35 -15.23
CA GLY A 70 6.70 -4.37 -15.94
C GLY A 70 5.29 -4.17 -15.38
N ILE A 71 4.96 -4.76 -14.21
CA ILE A 71 3.70 -4.48 -13.52
C ILE A 71 3.53 -2.98 -13.28
N THR A 72 2.36 -2.44 -13.56
CA THR A 72 2.04 -1.02 -13.39
C THR A 72 1.09 -0.79 -12.21
N ILE A 73 1.01 0.45 -11.73
CA ILE A 73 -0.01 0.84 -10.74
C ILE A 73 -1.43 0.66 -11.33
N GLU A 74 -1.59 0.83 -12.63
CA GLU A 74 -2.85 0.60 -13.33
C GLU A 74 -3.29 -0.85 -13.27
N ASN A 75 -2.37 -1.79 -13.55
CA ASN A 75 -2.67 -3.22 -13.41
C ASN A 75 -3.12 -3.58 -11.99
N MET A 76 -2.48 -3.01 -10.96
CA MET A 76 -2.89 -3.24 -9.57
C MET A 76 -4.27 -2.65 -9.25
N ALA A 77 -4.65 -1.55 -9.88
CA ALA A 77 -6.01 -1.00 -9.76
C ALA A 77 -7.05 -1.92 -10.43
N ASP A 78 -6.71 -2.51 -11.57
CA ASP A 78 -7.56 -3.48 -12.27
C ASP A 78 -7.70 -4.78 -11.46
N ASP A 79 -6.63 -5.26 -10.83
CA ASP A 79 -6.65 -6.41 -9.93
C ASP A 79 -7.57 -6.17 -8.71
N LEU A 80 -7.55 -4.97 -8.16
CA LEU A 80 -8.47 -4.58 -7.09
C LEU A 80 -9.92 -4.59 -7.59
N TYR A 81 -10.18 -4.00 -8.78
CA TYR A 81 -11.52 -4.02 -9.37
C TYR A 81 -12.04 -5.45 -9.51
N HIS A 82 -11.23 -6.34 -10.09
CA HIS A 82 -11.60 -7.74 -10.27
C HIS A 82 -11.86 -8.43 -8.91
N SER A 83 -11.02 -8.18 -7.91
CA SER A 83 -11.24 -8.68 -6.55
C SER A 83 -12.59 -8.25 -5.97
N LEU A 84 -13.00 -6.99 -6.18
CA LEU A 84 -14.29 -6.49 -5.70
C LEU A 84 -15.47 -7.12 -6.44
N GLU A 85 -15.32 -7.39 -7.74
CA GLU A 85 -16.36 -8.11 -8.50
C GLU A 85 -16.55 -9.53 -7.98
N VAL A 86 -15.45 -10.28 -7.77
CA VAL A 86 -15.51 -11.65 -7.22
C VAL A 86 -16.13 -11.67 -5.81
N LEU A 87 -15.87 -10.66 -5.00
CA LEU A 87 -16.43 -10.54 -3.65
C LEU A 87 -17.84 -9.91 -3.62
N HIS A 88 -18.41 -9.58 -4.79
CA HIS A 88 -19.71 -8.91 -4.92
C HIS A 88 -19.79 -7.59 -4.12
N ILE A 89 -18.66 -6.87 -4.01
CA ILE A 89 -18.61 -5.56 -3.36
C ILE A 89 -19.01 -4.50 -4.36
N ALA A 90 -20.22 -3.99 -4.21
CA ALA A 90 -20.79 -3.00 -5.15
C ALA A 90 -20.00 -1.68 -5.12
N ASN A 91 -19.70 -1.17 -3.93
CA ASN A 91 -18.91 0.04 -3.71
C ASN A 91 -18.39 0.12 -2.26
N ALA A 92 -17.36 0.92 -2.02
CA ALA A 92 -16.71 1.04 -0.71
C ALA A 92 -16.12 2.44 -0.47
N SER A 93 -15.84 2.75 0.81
CA SER A 93 -14.85 3.77 1.14
C SER A 93 -13.46 3.16 1.01
N ILE A 94 -12.49 3.93 0.51
CA ILE A 94 -11.13 3.44 0.26
C ILE A 94 -10.12 4.30 1.00
N ILE A 95 -9.17 3.66 1.68
CA ILE A 95 -7.97 4.30 2.23
C ILE A 95 -6.77 3.72 1.46
N GLY A 96 -6.07 4.58 0.72
CA GLY A 96 -4.83 4.24 0.05
C GLY A 96 -3.64 4.90 0.74
N ILE A 97 -2.62 4.11 1.10
CA ILE A 97 -1.43 4.59 1.81
C ILE A 97 -0.22 4.44 0.89
N SER A 98 0.54 5.52 0.65
CA SER A 98 1.77 5.50 -0.17
C SER A 98 1.49 4.90 -1.57
N GLN A 99 2.17 3.84 -2.00
CA GLN A 99 1.84 3.12 -3.24
C GLN A 99 0.36 2.72 -3.32
N GLY A 100 -0.24 2.31 -2.19
CA GLY A 100 -1.68 2.01 -2.14
C GLY A 100 -2.55 3.24 -2.46
N GLY A 101 -2.06 4.44 -2.17
CA GLY A 101 -2.71 5.69 -2.56
C GLY A 101 -2.63 5.95 -4.07
N MET A 102 -1.54 5.56 -4.73
CA MET A 102 -1.42 5.61 -6.19
C MET A 102 -2.41 4.67 -6.85
N ILE A 103 -2.52 3.44 -6.34
CA ILE A 103 -3.53 2.45 -6.79
C ILE A 103 -4.95 3.00 -6.59
N ALA A 104 -5.23 3.57 -5.42
CA ALA A 104 -6.55 4.12 -5.10
C ALA A 104 -6.94 5.31 -5.98
N GLN A 105 -5.97 6.16 -6.39
CA GLN A 105 -6.19 7.23 -7.36
C GLN A 105 -6.61 6.68 -8.72
N LEU A 106 -5.82 5.75 -9.31
CA LEU A 106 -6.18 5.15 -10.60
C LEU A 106 -7.48 4.36 -10.53
N PHE A 107 -7.71 3.66 -9.41
CA PHE A 107 -8.98 2.96 -9.18
C PHE A 107 -10.17 3.93 -9.18
N ALA A 108 -10.06 5.07 -8.50
CA ALA A 108 -11.13 6.07 -8.48
C ALA A 108 -11.34 6.75 -9.83
N ILE A 109 -10.28 6.93 -10.63
CA ILE A 109 -10.34 7.47 -11.98
C ILE A 109 -11.03 6.48 -12.94
N LYS A 110 -10.67 5.19 -12.88
CA LYS A 110 -11.19 4.15 -13.81
C LYS A 110 -12.56 3.63 -13.41
N TYR A 111 -12.83 3.52 -12.11
CA TYR A 111 -14.02 2.87 -11.53
C TYR A 111 -14.75 3.79 -10.53
N PRO A 112 -15.13 5.03 -10.91
CA PRO A 112 -15.68 6.01 -9.97
C PRO A 112 -16.94 5.52 -9.25
N GLN A 113 -17.76 4.66 -9.89
CA GLN A 113 -18.97 4.08 -9.31
C GLN A 113 -18.68 3.12 -8.13
N LYS A 114 -17.44 2.61 -8.02
CA LYS A 114 -17.00 1.72 -6.94
C LYS A 114 -16.54 2.48 -5.69
N VAL A 115 -16.37 3.80 -5.75
CA VAL A 115 -15.76 4.59 -4.68
C VAL A 115 -16.78 5.54 -4.05
N LYS A 116 -17.13 5.30 -2.80
CA LYS A 116 -17.99 6.20 -2.00
C LYS A 116 -17.23 7.40 -1.47
N LYS A 117 -16.07 7.15 -0.88
CA LYS A 117 -15.17 8.16 -0.29
C LYS A 117 -13.74 7.66 -0.46
N LEU A 118 -12.82 8.59 -0.63
CA LEU A 118 -11.41 8.30 -0.83
C LEU A 118 -10.57 9.00 0.24
N VAL A 119 -9.64 8.27 0.84
CA VAL A 119 -8.58 8.84 1.69
C VAL A 119 -7.24 8.49 1.06
N LEU A 120 -6.47 9.50 0.73
CA LEU A 120 -5.13 9.41 0.17
C LEU A 120 -4.13 9.84 1.24
N ALA A 121 -3.42 8.87 1.80
CA ALA A 121 -2.48 9.13 2.89
C ALA A 121 -1.03 8.90 2.42
N LEU A 122 -0.16 9.91 2.62
CA LEU A 122 1.28 9.82 2.38
C LEU A 122 1.57 9.28 0.96
N THR A 123 0.92 9.86 -0.05
CA THR A 123 1.02 9.45 -1.46
C THR A 123 1.22 10.65 -2.37
N LEU A 124 1.42 10.41 -3.65
CA LEU A 124 1.58 11.43 -4.67
C LEU A 124 0.85 11.03 -5.95
N SER A 125 0.56 12.00 -6.81
CA SER A 125 -0.06 11.79 -8.12
C SER A 125 0.96 11.68 -9.26
N ARG A 126 2.18 12.11 -9.03
CA ARG A 126 3.35 11.98 -9.93
C ARG A 126 4.64 12.04 -9.13
N ASN A 127 5.68 11.43 -9.65
CA ASN A 127 6.99 11.44 -9.03
C ASN A 127 7.67 12.81 -9.07
N ASN A 128 8.45 13.10 -8.03
CA ASN A 128 9.37 14.24 -7.92
C ASN A 128 10.80 13.74 -7.69
N ALA A 129 11.75 14.66 -7.54
CA ALA A 129 13.18 14.30 -7.34
C ALA A 129 13.39 13.44 -6.09
N VAL A 130 12.72 13.78 -4.95
CA VAL A 130 12.87 13.06 -3.67
C VAL A 130 12.34 11.64 -3.77
N SER A 131 11.15 11.46 -4.35
CA SER A 131 10.58 10.12 -4.51
C SER A 131 11.41 9.25 -5.45
N ARG A 132 11.92 9.82 -6.56
CA ARG A 132 12.78 9.10 -7.49
C ARG A 132 14.09 8.65 -6.86
N GLU A 133 14.76 9.55 -6.12
CA GLU A 133 16.01 9.25 -5.41
C GLU A 133 15.78 8.18 -4.35
N THR A 134 14.75 8.33 -3.51
CA THR A 134 14.51 7.41 -2.40
C THR A 134 14.08 6.03 -2.89
N ILE A 135 13.11 5.95 -3.80
CA ILE A 135 12.63 4.65 -4.32
C ILE A 135 13.71 4.00 -5.19
N GLY A 136 14.44 4.77 -6.01
CA GLY A 136 15.58 4.28 -6.81
C GLY A 136 16.67 3.69 -5.92
N GLY A 137 17.03 4.37 -4.83
CA GLY A 137 18.00 3.86 -3.86
C GLY A 137 17.53 2.58 -3.17
N TRP A 138 16.24 2.46 -2.86
CA TRP A 138 15.68 1.22 -2.28
C TRP A 138 15.70 0.04 -3.28
N ILE A 139 15.48 0.30 -4.57
CA ILE A 139 15.63 -0.70 -5.63
C ILE A 139 17.08 -1.19 -5.67
N GLU A 140 18.06 -0.26 -5.75
CA GLU A 140 19.48 -0.59 -5.80
C GLU A 140 19.94 -1.40 -4.58
N MET A 141 19.58 -0.98 -3.36
CA MET A 141 19.89 -1.73 -2.13
C MET A 141 19.30 -3.14 -2.18
N THR A 142 18.07 -3.30 -2.71
CA THR A 142 17.40 -4.60 -2.81
C THR A 142 18.05 -5.51 -3.84
N GLU A 143 18.40 -5.00 -5.02
CA GLU A 143 19.09 -5.72 -6.09
C GLU A 143 20.48 -6.17 -5.64
N ASN A 144 21.19 -5.33 -4.88
CA ASN A 144 22.50 -5.65 -4.28
C ASN A 144 22.39 -6.54 -3.02
N ASN A 145 21.18 -6.94 -2.61
CA ASN A 145 20.93 -7.72 -1.39
C ASN A 145 21.38 -7.03 -0.10
N ASP A 146 21.45 -5.71 -0.08
CA ASP A 146 21.81 -4.91 1.10
C ASP A 146 20.56 -4.60 1.94
N MET A 147 20.00 -5.65 2.54
CA MET A 147 18.77 -5.56 3.33
C MET A 147 18.94 -4.76 4.64
N ASP A 148 20.15 -4.75 5.20
CA ASP A 148 20.43 -3.97 6.41
C ASP A 148 20.36 -2.46 6.10
N GLN A 149 20.95 -2.01 5.00
CA GLN A 149 20.92 -0.61 4.59
C GLN A 149 19.50 -0.19 4.16
N LEU A 150 18.80 -1.03 3.39
CA LEU A 150 17.41 -0.79 3.03
C LEU A 150 16.52 -0.60 4.27
N ASN A 151 16.64 -1.49 5.26
CA ASN A 151 15.85 -1.40 6.49
C ASN A 151 16.18 -0.12 7.27
N LYS A 152 17.47 0.19 7.43
CA LYS A 152 17.92 1.40 8.12
C LYS A 152 17.42 2.67 7.44
N ASP A 153 17.56 2.75 6.13
CA ASP A 153 17.14 3.93 5.36
C ASP A 153 15.62 4.08 5.39
N SER A 154 14.85 3.02 5.08
CA SER A 154 13.40 3.06 5.05
C SER A 154 12.81 3.42 6.42
N MET A 155 13.31 2.84 7.51
CA MET A 155 12.85 3.17 8.86
C MET A 155 13.21 4.60 9.27
N SER A 156 14.40 5.08 8.90
CA SER A 156 14.84 6.44 9.22
C SER A 156 13.99 7.51 8.52
N LYS A 157 13.58 7.24 7.28
CA LYS A 157 12.77 8.15 6.46
C LYS A 157 11.27 8.06 6.77
N SER A 158 10.77 6.87 7.12
CA SER A 158 9.34 6.64 7.38
C SER A 158 8.89 7.06 8.79
N PHE A 159 9.80 7.13 9.76
CA PHE A 159 9.45 7.44 11.16
C PHE A 159 10.27 8.59 11.71
N SER A 160 9.59 9.58 12.31
CA SER A 160 10.24 10.68 13.02
C SER A 160 10.59 10.32 14.49
N SER A 161 9.83 9.41 15.11
CA SER A 161 10.02 9.00 16.49
C SER A 161 11.32 8.22 16.69
N PRO A 162 12.21 8.63 17.64
CA PRO A 162 13.42 7.88 17.97
C PRO A 162 13.16 6.45 18.44
N VAL A 163 12.01 6.23 19.10
CA VAL A 163 11.57 4.89 19.55
C VAL A 163 11.25 3.99 18.38
N LEU A 164 10.48 4.52 17.42
CA LEU A 164 10.11 3.75 16.20
C LEU A 164 11.33 3.49 15.32
N LYS A 165 12.26 4.44 15.22
CA LYS A 165 13.54 4.23 14.54
C LYS A 165 14.35 3.07 15.13
N LYS A 166 14.27 2.84 16.43
CA LYS A 166 14.94 1.70 17.10
C LYS A 166 14.30 0.35 16.73
N LEU A 167 13.06 0.32 16.25
CA LEU A 167 12.43 -0.92 15.79
C LEU A 167 13.15 -1.53 14.58
N TYR A 168 14.00 -0.76 13.88
CA TYR A 168 14.82 -1.33 12.81
C TYR A 168 15.71 -2.48 13.31
N VAL A 169 16.17 -2.42 14.57
CA VAL A 169 16.99 -3.47 15.17
C VAL A 169 16.22 -4.78 15.29
N ILE A 170 14.93 -4.69 15.62
CA ILE A 170 14.04 -5.87 15.70
C ILE A 170 13.74 -6.38 14.28
N ASN A 171 13.41 -5.49 13.35
CA ASN A 171 13.18 -5.85 11.95
C ASN A 171 14.42 -6.50 11.30
N ARG A 172 15.62 -6.09 11.67
CA ARG A 172 16.87 -6.68 11.19
C ARG A 172 16.93 -8.21 11.35
N LEU A 173 16.37 -8.73 12.46
CA LEU A 173 16.33 -10.17 12.71
C LEU A 173 15.45 -10.90 11.68
N PHE A 174 14.38 -10.26 11.22
CA PHE A 174 13.46 -10.83 10.21
C PHE A 174 13.96 -10.63 8.78
N LEU A 175 14.78 -9.61 8.51
CA LEU A 175 15.25 -9.29 7.17
C LEU A 175 16.49 -10.08 6.72
N LYS A 176 17.20 -10.73 7.65
CA LYS A 176 18.38 -11.57 7.33
C LYS A 176 18.06 -12.76 6.40
N SER A 177 16.80 -13.12 6.25
CA SER A 177 16.34 -14.28 5.46
C SER A 177 15.32 -13.92 4.38
N VAL A 178 15.36 -12.69 3.84
CA VAL A 178 14.46 -12.33 2.74
C VAL A 178 14.82 -13.11 1.49
N SER A 179 13.89 -13.93 1.00
CA SER A 179 14.10 -14.75 -0.20
C SER A 179 14.31 -13.89 -1.45
N LYS A 180 14.99 -14.44 -2.46
CA LYS A 180 15.17 -13.78 -3.76
C LYS A 180 13.82 -13.40 -4.39
N GLU A 181 12.82 -14.25 -4.24
CA GLU A 181 11.46 -14.00 -4.72
C GLU A 181 10.85 -12.74 -4.09
N LYS A 182 10.91 -12.62 -2.75
CA LYS A 182 10.42 -11.42 -2.04
C LYS A 182 11.16 -10.15 -2.46
N ARG A 183 12.48 -10.25 -2.70
CA ARG A 183 13.26 -9.12 -3.20
C ARG A 183 12.85 -8.73 -4.62
N ASN A 184 12.72 -9.70 -5.53
CA ASN A 184 12.27 -9.45 -6.89
C ASN A 184 10.88 -8.81 -6.91
N ARG A 185 9.95 -9.36 -6.10
CA ARG A 185 8.60 -8.79 -5.95
C ARG A 185 8.65 -7.32 -5.50
N PHE A 186 9.47 -7.01 -4.49
CA PHE A 186 9.65 -5.64 -4.01
C PHE A 186 10.18 -4.72 -5.12
N VAL A 187 11.19 -5.16 -5.86
CA VAL A 187 11.80 -4.39 -6.96
C VAL A 187 10.77 -4.10 -8.06
N CYS A 188 9.99 -5.08 -8.51
CA CYS A 188 8.93 -4.87 -9.50
C CYS A 188 7.88 -3.85 -9.01
N LEU A 189 7.43 -3.99 -7.77
CA LEU A 189 6.48 -3.05 -7.16
C LEU A 189 7.08 -1.65 -6.98
N ALA A 190 8.35 -1.54 -6.64
CA ALA A 190 9.04 -0.26 -6.51
C ALA A 190 9.23 0.44 -7.88
N LYS A 191 9.59 -0.32 -8.92
CA LYS A 191 9.71 0.19 -10.31
C LYS A 191 8.38 0.77 -10.79
N SER A 192 7.24 0.13 -10.49
CA SER A 192 5.92 0.65 -10.86
C SER A 192 5.62 2.03 -10.24
N ILE A 193 6.19 2.33 -9.06
CA ILE A 193 6.07 3.66 -8.45
C ILE A 193 6.79 4.70 -9.31
N LEU A 194 8.01 4.41 -9.79
CA LEU A 194 8.82 5.36 -10.56
C LEU A 194 8.20 5.74 -11.90
N GLU A 195 7.37 4.87 -12.47
CA GLU A 195 6.66 5.08 -13.73
C GLU A 195 5.30 5.76 -13.56
N PHE A 196 4.81 5.86 -12.32
CA PHE A 196 3.49 6.38 -12.03
C PHE A 196 3.35 7.88 -12.26
N ASP A 197 2.34 8.26 -13.04
CA ASP A 197 1.86 9.65 -13.21
C ASP A 197 0.37 9.64 -13.58
N CYS A 198 -0.49 10.11 -12.69
CA CYS A 198 -1.90 10.34 -12.95
C CYS A 198 -2.32 11.81 -12.79
N TYR A 199 -1.34 12.72 -12.65
CA TYR A 199 -1.60 14.13 -12.31
C TYR A 199 -2.62 14.80 -13.23
N LYS A 200 -2.52 14.57 -14.53
CA LYS A 200 -3.43 15.16 -15.54
C LYS A 200 -4.85 14.59 -15.53
N SER A 201 -5.09 13.54 -14.75
CA SER A 201 -6.38 12.86 -14.67
C SER A 201 -7.05 12.98 -13.30
N LEU A 202 -6.48 13.77 -12.39
CA LEU A 202 -7.02 13.92 -11.03
C LEU A 202 -8.43 14.55 -11.00
N ASP A 203 -8.76 15.37 -11.99
CA ASP A 203 -10.09 15.94 -12.20
C ASP A 203 -11.21 14.92 -12.42
N LYS A 204 -10.84 13.69 -12.81
CA LYS A 204 -11.77 12.56 -12.96
C LYS A 204 -12.15 11.89 -11.64
N ILE A 205 -11.49 12.23 -10.53
CA ILE A 205 -11.86 11.74 -9.20
C ILE A 205 -13.04 12.56 -8.70
N THR A 206 -14.24 11.99 -8.77
CA THR A 206 -15.51 12.68 -8.47
C THR A 206 -16.02 12.43 -7.05
N CYS A 207 -15.48 11.44 -6.33
CA CYS A 207 -15.90 11.13 -4.96
C CYS A 207 -15.30 12.11 -3.93
N PRO A 208 -15.96 12.31 -2.76
CA PRO A 208 -15.36 13.05 -1.65
C PRO A 208 -14.01 12.48 -1.27
N THR A 209 -12.96 13.31 -1.33
CA THR A 209 -11.58 12.90 -1.14
C THR A 209 -10.92 13.68 -0.02
N LEU A 210 -10.28 12.96 0.91
CA LEU A 210 -9.41 13.51 1.94
C LEU A 210 -7.95 13.18 1.61
N VAL A 211 -7.09 14.20 1.58
CA VAL A 211 -5.65 14.01 1.37
C VAL A 211 -4.90 14.30 2.67
N LEU A 212 -4.08 13.35 3.09
CA LEU A 212 -3.25 13.44 4.29
C LEU A 212 -1.77 13.35 3.91
N GLY A 213 -1.03 14.43 4.14
CA GLY A 213 0.42 14.50 3.91
C GLY A 213 1.19 14.69 5.21
N ALA A 214 2.49 14.45 5.18
CA ALA A 214 3.42 14.79 6.25
C ALA A 214 4.21 16.05 5.87
N LYS A 215 4.38 16.97 6.83
CA LYS A 215 5.13 18.24 6.61
C LYS A 215 6.58 17.99 6.19
N ASN A 216 7.19 16.93 6.72
CA ASN A 216 8.58 16.56 6.47
C ASN A 216 8.63 15.12 5.92
N ASP A 217 7.93 14.87 4.81
CA ASP A 217 7.99 13.57 4.14
C ASP A 217 9.36 13.40 3.46
N LEU A 218 10.17 12.49 4.00
CA LEU A 218 11.51 12.18 3.48
C LEU A 218 11.51 11.08 2.42
N VAL A 219 10.36 10.44 2.19
CA VAL A 219 10.20 9.38 1.18
C VAL A 219 9.65 9.94 -0.12
N LEU A 220 8.57 10.72 -0.02
CA LEU A 220 7.85 11.23 -1.19
C LEU A 220 8.05 12.74 -1.40
N GLY A 221 8.67 13.43 -0.44
CA GLY A 221 8.89 14.87 -0.52
C GLY A 221 7.67 15.71 -0.13
N VAL A 222 7.94 16.98 0.19
CA VAL A 222 6.90 17.96 0.52
C VAL A 222 6.25 18.44 -0.75
N GLY A 223 4.98 18.16 -0.96
CA GLY A 223 4.22 18.61 -2.13
C GLY A 223 3.45 17.52 -2.85
N GLY A 224 3.61 16.27 -2.50
CA GLY A 224 2.78 15.18 -3.05
C GLY A 224 1.28 15.31 -2.69
N ALA A 225 0.97 16.13 -1.69
CA ALA A 225 -0.39 16.39 -1.20
C ALA A 225 -0.99 17.75 -1.65
N ARG A 226 -0.32 18.46 -2.57
CA ARG A 226 -0.82 19.74 -3.13
C ARG A 226 -1.38 19.56 -4.51
#